data_6171bf27430c8803fa5923bb701db6a9
#
_entry.id   6171bf27430c8803fa5923bb701db6a9
#
_cell.length_a   1.000
_cell.length_b   1.000
_cell.length_c   1.000
_cell.angle_alpha   90.00
_cell.angle_beta   90.00
_cell.angle_gamma   90.00
#
_symmetry.space_group_name_H-M   'P 1'
#
loop_
_entity.id
_entity.type
_entity.pdbx_description
1 polymer ?
#
loop_
_entity_poly.entity_id
_entity_poly.type
_entity_poly.pdbx_seq_one_letter_code
_entity_poly.pdbx_strand_id
1 'polypeptide(L)'
;MMAYGAKDALVKLKDTDLVPSDTAAYYDVETFHKTFPTSLSYGERVLKQNRGSTGSGIWRVQLEDKELAASVTPGTALPLDTKLRCTEAVDNHTEIRELGEFMDFCDQYIIGDNGMLVDMRFMPRIVEGEIRILLVGPHPVFVVHKKPAAGGDNFSATLFSGAKYTYDKPESWQDLVDMFAAARPVIAEKLGGDNIPLIWTADFMLADAEDGSDTYVLGEINCSCVGFTSELHMGIQELVAKEAIGRVEVKNA
;
A
#
# COMPACT_ATOMS: atom_id res chain seq x y z
N MET A 1 3.48 -14.68 -9.84
CA MET A 1 2.91 -13.34 -10.14
C MET A 1 1.72 -12.99 -9.26
N MET A 2 0.76 -13.89 -9.05
CA MET A 2 -0.43 -13.58 -8.21
C MET A 2 -0.08 -13.15 -6.78
N ALA A 3 0.94 -13.73 -6.17
CA ALA A 3 1.35 -13.38 -4.80
C ALA A 3 1.91 -11.96 -4.68
N TYR A 4 2.60 -11.45 -5.69
CA TYR A 4 3.12 -10.08 -5.69
C TYR A 4 2.06 -9.02 -5.91
N GLY A 5 1.03 -9.32 -6.71
CA GLY A 5 -0.04 -8.37 -7.04
C GLY A 5 -1.26 -8.45 -6.12
N ALA A 6 -1.26 -9.32 -5.12
CA ALA A 6 -2.31 -9.38 -4.12
C ALA A 6 -1.97 -8.46 -2.94
N LYS A 7 -2.95 -7.76 -2.41
CA LYS A 7 -2.71 -6.81 -1.32
C LYS A 7 -2.26 -7.49 -0.01
N ASP A 8 -2.54 -8.78 0.17
CA ASP A 8 -2.04 -9.57 1.30
C ASP A 8 -0.52 -9.83 1.24
N ALA A 9 0.15 -9.44 0.15
CA ALA A 9 1.61 -9.38 0.10
C ALA A 9 2.17 -8.57 1.29
N LEU A 10 1.51 -7.47 1.66
CA LEU A 10 1.88 -6.66 2.80
C LEU A 10 1.83 -7.46 4.12
N VAL A 11 0.79 -8.28 4.30
CA VAL A 11 0.65 -9.10 5.51
C VAL A 11 1.72 -10.19 5.60
N LYS A 12 2.11 -10.76 4.46
CA LYS A 12 3.21 -11.74 4.37
C LYS A 12 4.56 -11.12 4.70
N LEU A 13 4.68 -9.81 4.54
CA LEU A 13 5.90 -9.03 4.81
C LEU A 13 5.90 -8.33 6.18
N LYS A 14 4.85 -8.46 7.00
CA LYS A 14 4.71 -7.75 8.29
C LYS A 14 5.78 -8.04 9.33
N ASP A 15 6.49 -9.18 9.20
CA ASP A 15 7.60 -9.55 10.08
C ASP A 15 8.95 -9.02 9.54
N THR A 16 8.91 -8.09 8.61
CA THR A 16 10.06 -7.37 8.06
C THR A 16 9.96 -5.89 8.42
N ASP A 17 11.06 -5.17 8.33
CA ASP A 17 11.06 -3.71 8.57
C ASP A 17 10.39 -2.91 7.44
N LEU A 18 9.91 -3.59 6.38
CA LEU A 18 9.26 -2.95 5.23
C LEU A 18 7.82 -2.52 5.52
N VAL A 19 7.12 -3.22 6.40
CA VAL A 19 5.68 -3.07 6.62
C VAL A 19 5.41 -3.01 8.12
N PRO A 20 4.48 -2.16 8.60
CA PRO A 20 4.13 -2.12 10.01
C PRO A 20 3.69 -3.50 10.52
N SER A 21 4.22 -3.92 11.67
CA SER A 21 3.97 -5.25 12.25
C SER A 21 2.50 -5.50 12.63
N ASP A 22 1.71 -4.43 12.79
CA ASP A 22 0.28 -4.48 13.06
C ASP A 22 -0.59 -4.56 11.79
N THR A 23 0.02 -4.78 10.62
CA THR A 23 -0.70 -5.01 9.37
C THR A 23 -1.39 -6.36 9.40
N ALA A 24 -2.68 -6.39 9.07
CA ALA A 24 -3.53 -7.57 9.07
C ALA A 24 -4.30 -7.74 7.75
N ALA A 25 -4.85 -8.91 7.52
CA ALA A 25 -5.83 -9.13 6.47
C ALA A 25 -7.03 -9.92 7.03
N TYR A 26 -8.21 -9.56 6.55
CA TYR A 26 -9.48 -10.20 6.86
C TYR A 26 -9.98 -10.94 5.62
N TYR A 27 -10.03 -12.26 5.70
CA TYR A 27 -10.46 -13.15 4.63
C TYR A 27 -11.91 -13.60 4.80
N ASP A 28 -12.51 -13.31 5.93
CA ASP A 28 -13.91 -13.58 6.25
C ASP A 28 -14.51 -12.46 7.12
N VAL A 29 -15.82 -12.30 7.01
CA VAL A 29 -16.61 -11.26 7.68
C VAL A 29 -16.56 -11.43 9.21
N GLU A 30 -16.63 -12.67 9.72
CA GLU A 30 -16.63 -12.93 11.15
C GLU A 30 -15.34 -12.44 11.81
N THR A 31 -14.19 -12.77 11.23
CA THR A 31 -12.89 -12.32 11.71
C THR A 31 -12.77 -10.80 11.65
N PHE A 32 -13.26 -10.17 10.56
CA PHE A 32 -13.26 -8.72 10.43
C PHE A 32 -14.07 -8.05 11.54
N HIS A 33 -15.33 -8.44 11.72
CA HIS A 33 -16.21 -7.86 12.73
C HIS A 33 -15.73 -8.10 14.16
N LYS A 34 -15.06 -9.21 14.42
CA LYS A 34 -14.49 -9.51 15.73
C LYS A 34 -13.26 -8.69 16.06
N THR A 35 -12.40 -8.39 15.09
CA THR A 35 -11.05 -7.89 15.37
C THR A 35 -10.82 -6.43 14.98
N PHE A 36 -11.51 -5.91 13.97
CA PHE A 36 -11.34 -4.53 13.52
C PHE A 36 -11.68 -3.48 14.59
N PRO A 37 -12.72 -3.64 15.45
CA PRO A 37 -12.97 -2.72 16.56
C PRO A 37 -11.78 -2.57 17.52
N THR A 38 -11.01 -3.63 17.69
CA THR A 38 -9.77 -3.59 18.48
C THR A 38 -8.61 -2.97 17.70
N SER A 39 -8.48 -3.30 16.41
CA SER A 39 -7.46 -2.71 15.55
C SER A 39 -7.54 -1.18 15.53
N LEU A 40 -8.73 -0.63 15.41
CA LEU A 40 -8.97 0.81 15.36
C LEU A 40 -8.61 1.55 16.66
N SER A 41 -8.54 0.85 17.80
CA SER A 41 -8.10 1.45 19.08
C SER A 41 -6.60 1.79 19.10
N TYR A 42 -5.82 1.27 18.19
CA TYR A 42 -4.39 1.62 18.06
C TYR A 42 -4.14 2.90 17.23
N GLY A 43 -5.20 3.54 16.73
CA GLY A 43 -5.13 4.77 15.95
C GLY A 43 -5.78 4.65 14.58
N GLU A 44 -5.47 5.62 13.70
CA GLU A 44 -6.04 5.66 12.36
C GLU A 44 -5.59 4.47 11.52
N ARG A 45 -6.56 3.90 10.78
CA ARG A 45 -6.32 2.73 9.92
C ARG A 45 -6.58 3.06 8.46
N VAL A 46 -5.94 2.31 7.56
CA VAL A 46 -6.27 2.28 6.14
C VAL A 46 -6.71 0.87 5.78
N LEU A 47 -7.98 0.74 5.39
CA LEU A 47 -8.53 -0.49 4.84
C LEU A 47 -8.39 -0.49 3.32
N LYS A 48 -7.92 -1.59 2.75
CA LYS A 48 -7.70 -1.72 1.30
C LYS A 48 -8.34 -3.01 0.80
N GLN A 49 -9.31 -2.91 -0.13
CA GLN A 49 -9.83 -4.09 -0.79
C GLN A 49 -8.75 -4.77 -1.65
N ASN A 50 -8.85 -6.10 -1.80
CA ASN A 50 -7.87 -6.88 -2.58
C ASN A 50 -7.81 -6.45 -4.04
N ARG A 51 -8.96 -6.16 -4.63
CA ARG A 51 -9.09 -5.78 -6.04
C ARG A 51 -9.71 -4.40 -6.12
N GLY A 52 -8.95 -3.45 -6.55
CA GLY A 52 -9.36 -2.08 -6.80
C GLY A 52 -8.27 -1.37 -7.58
N SER A 53 -8.64 -0.34 -8.30
CA SER A 53 -7.72 0.54 -8.99
C SER A 53 -8.07 1.99 -8.67
N THR A 54 -7.11 2.88 -8.84
CA THR A 54 -7.34 4.33 -8.73
C THR A 54 -7.86 4.82 -7.37
N GLY A 55 -7.62 4.06 -6.29
CA GLY A 55 -8.05 4.42 -4.94
C GLY A 55 -9.43 3.91 -4.51
N SER A 56 -10.19 3.27 -5.42
CA SER A 56 -11.50 2.69 -5.06
C SER A 56 -11.36 1.58 -4.02
N GLY A 57 -12.20 1.62 -2.98
CA GLY A 57 -12.18 0.68 -1.86
C GLY A 57 -10.94 0.78 -0.98
N ILE A 58 -10.28 1.94 -0.98
CA ILE A 58 -9.23 2.29 -0.03
C ILE A 58 -9.80 3.36 0.90
N TRP A 59 -9.95 3.00 2.18
CA TRP A 59 -10.60 3.84 3.17
C TRP A 59 -9.63 4.20 4.30
N ARG A 60 -9.41 5.50 4.53
CA ARG A 60 -8.82 6.00 5.77
C ARG A 60 -9.93 6.10 6.82
N VAL A 61 -9.73 5.47 7.96
CA VAL A 61 -10.71 5.35 9.03
C VAL A 61 -10.11 5.87 10.33
N GLN A 62 -10.79 6.82 10.95
CA GLN A 62 -10.38 7.42 12.21
C GLN A 62 -11.60 7.66 13.12
N LEU A 63 -11.37 7.75 14.43
CA LEU A 63 -12.42 8.16 15.36
C LEU A 63 -12.80 9.62 15.07
N GLU A 64 -14.12 9.91 14.98
CA GLU A 64 -14.60 11.28 14.80
C GLU A 64 -14.38 12.13 16.05
N ASP A 65 -14.57 11.53 17.22
CA ASP A 65 -14.33 12.18 18.51
C ASP A 65 -12.83 12.16 18.86
N LYS A 66 -12.20 13.34 18.82
CA LYS A 66 -10.78 13.52 19.10
C LYS A 66 -10.42 13.29 20.58
N GLU A 67 -11.34 13.52 21.52
CA GLU A 67 -11.12 13.29 22.93
C GLU A 67 -11.11 11.77 23.19
N LEU A 68 -12.05 11.05 22.58
CA LEU A 68 -12.05 9.59 22.61
C LEU A 68 -10.78 9.04 21.97
N ALA A 69 -10.38 9.55 20.79
CA ALA A 69 -9.16 9.12 20.11
C ALA A 69 -7.89 9.29 20.95
N ALA A 70 -7.83 10.36 21.76
CA ALA A 70 -6.70 10.64 22.64
C ALA A 70 -6.72 9.80 23.95
N SER A 71 -7.86 9.27 24.34
CA SER A 71 -8.07 8.58 25.63
C SER A 71 -8.30 7.08 25.51
N VAL A 72 -8.62 6.56 24.32
CA VAL A 72 -8.87 5.14 24.13
C VAL A 72 -7.61 4.32 24.45
N THR A 73 -7.80 3.25 25.21
CA THR A 73 -6.70 2.34 25.53
C THR A 73 -6.45 1.39 24.35
N PRO A 74 -5.24 1.38 23.79
CA PRO A 74 -4.90 0.42 22.73
C PRO A 74 -5.19 -1.03 23.12
N GLY A 75 -5.78 -1.80 22.22
CA GLY A 75 -6.20 -3.17 22.45
C GLY A 75 -7.63 -3.31 23.01
N THR A 76 -8.33 -2.21 23.28
CA THR A 76 -9.73 -2.24 23.69
C THR A 76 -10.64 -2.27 22.47
N ALA A 77 -11.60 -3.21 22.44
CA ALA A 77 -12.60 -3.20 21.37
C ALA A 77 -13.54 -2.01 21.54
N LEU A 78 -13.69 -1.22 20.48
CA LEU A 78 -14.57 -0.06 20.44
C LEU A 78 -16.05 -0.51 20.33
N PRO A 79 -16.99 0.21 20.96
CA PRO A 79 -18.43 0.00 20.77
C PRO A 79 -18.85 0.20 19.31
N LEU A 80 -19.85 -0.56 18.85
CA LEU A 80 -20.31 -0.51 17.46
C LEU A 80 -21.01 0.80 17.07
N ASP A 81 -21.49 1.57 18.02
CA ASP A 81 -22.08 2.89 17.87
C ASP A 81 -21.04 4.03 17.85
N THR A 82 -19.76 3.69 17.97
CA THR A 82 -18.65 4.65 17.88
C THR A 82 -18.67 5.35 16.51
N LYS A 83 -18.67 6.69 16.52
CA LYS A 83 -18.65 7.47 15.27
C LYS A 83 -17.25 7.51 14.67
N LEU A 84 -17.19 7.19 13.39
CA LEU A 84 -16.00 7.17 12.56
C LEU A 84 -16.06 8.24 11.49
N ARG A 85 -14.93 8.81 11.18
CA ARG A 85 -14.68 9.59 9.96
C ARG A 85 -14.02 8.68 8.95
N CYS A 86 -14.71 8.40 7.85
CA CYS A 86 -14.27 7.50 6.79
C CYS A 86 -14.02 8.32 5.51
N THR A 87 -12.79 8.31 5.01
CA THR A 87 -12.41 9.05 3.79
C THR A 87 -11.95 8.06 2.72
N GLU A 88 -12.56 8.06 1.53
CA GLU A 88 -12.15 7.19 0.43
C GLU A 88 -11.06 7.84 -0.42
N ALA A 89 -10.06 7.05 -0.82
CA ALA A 89 -8.91 7.54 -1.59
C ALA A 89 -9.24 7.89 -3.05
N VAL A 90 -10.37 7.42 -3.59
CA VAL A 90 -10.72 7.65 -5.00
C VAL A 90 -10.91 9.14 -5.30
N ASP A 91 -11.56 9.88 -4.42
CA ASP A 91 -11.92 11.30 -4.60
C ASP A 91 -11.79 12.14 -3.32
N ASN A 92 -11.29 11.53 -2.24
CA ASN A 92 -11.17 12.11 -0.89
C ASN A 92 -12.52 12.55 -0.27
N HIS A 93 -13.66 12.00 -0.74
CA HIS A 93 -14.91 12.27 -0.03
C HIS A 93 -14.87 11.66 1.38
N THR A 94 -15.51 12.35 2.29
CA THR A 94 -15.54 11.96 3.71
C THR A 94 -16.99 11.81 4.16
N GLU A 95 -17.26 10.74 4.89
CA GLU A 95 -18.56 10.48 5.52
C GLU A 95 -18.35 10.08 6.98
N ILE A 96 -19.39 10.37 7.79
CA ILE A 96 -19.43 9.95 9.20
C ILE A 96 -20.39 8.77 9.29
N ARG A 97 -19.90 7.66 9.84
CA ARG A 97 -20.67 6.42 10.05
C ARG A 97 -20.47 5.90 11.47
N GLU A 98 -21.39 5.07 11.93
CA GLU A 98 -21.13 4.21 13.08
C GLU A 98 -20.18 3.06 12.68
N LEU A 99 -19.36 2.60 13.63
CA LEU A 99 -18.41 1.50 13.38
C LEU A 99 -19.11 0.25 12.84
N GLY A 100 -20.25 -0.13 13.42
CA GLY A 100 -21.04 -1.27 12.95
C GLY A 100 -21.50 -1.08 11.50
N GLU A 101 -22.11 0.06 11.18
CA GLU A 101 -22.56 0.38 9.83
C GLU A 101 -21.41 0.40 8.79
N PHE A 102 -20.24 0.90 9.20
CA PHE A 102 -19.07 0.90 8.33
C PHE A 102 -18.53 -0.51 8.09
N MET A 103 -18.53 -1.36 9.10
CA MET A 103 -18.13 -2.77 8.93
C MET A 103 -19.10 -3.52 8.02
N ASP A 104 -20.40 -3.39 8.22
CA ASP A 104 -21.43 -3.99 7.35
C ASP A 104 -21.26 -3.54 5.89
N PHE A 105 -20.95 -2.24 5.68
CA PHE A 105 -20.63 -1.73 4.36
C PHE A 105 -19.37 -2.38 3.77
N CYS A 106 -18.34 -2.62 4.56
CA CYS A 106 -17.08 -3.21 4.11
C CYS A 106 -17.18 -4.71 3.79
N ASP A 107 -18.20 -5.42 4.26
CA ASP A 107 -18.43 -6.85 3.99
C ASP A 107 -18.43 -7.17 2.50
N GLN A 108 -18.92 -6.26 1.66
CA GLN A 108 -18.90 -6.40 0.21
C GLN A 108 -17.49 -6.61 -0.38
N TYR A 109 -16.45 -6.15 0.29
CA TYR A 109 -15.06 -6.31 -0.14
C TYR A 109 -14.46 -7.66 0.25
N ILE A 110 -15.09 -8.35 1.20
CA ILE A 110 -14.67 -9.66 1.71
C ILE A 110 -15.48 -10.78 1.06
N ILE A 111 -16.78 -10.54 0.82
CA ILE A 111 -17.68 -11.52 0.22
C ILE A 111 -17.34 -11.69 -1.27
N GLY A 112 -17.18 -12.93 -1.71
CA GLY A 112 -16.94 -13.28 -3.10
C GLY A 112 -15.55 -13.84 -3.39
N ASP A 113 -15.31 -14.15 -4.66
CA ASP A 113 -14.06 -14.79 -5.08
C ASP A 113 -12.84 -13.89 -4.88
N ASN A 114 -11.90 -14.36 -4.05
CA ASN A 114 -10.68 -13.62 -3.67
C ASN A 114 -10.96 -12.29 -2.94
N GLY A 115 -12.13 -12.17 -2.30
CA GLY A 115 -12.43 -11.05 -1.43
C GLY A 115 -11.54 -11.06 -0.19
N MET A 116 -11.07 -9.91 0.22
CA MET A 116 -10.39 -9.65 1.48
C MET A 116 -10.21 -8.15 1.69
N LEU A 117 -10.01 -7.76 2.94
CA LEU A 117 -9.53 -6.42 3.32
C LEU A 117 -8.15 -6.52 3.97
N VAL A 118 -7.24 -5.68 3.55
CA VAL A 118 -5.98 -5.42 4.28
C VAL A 118 -6.19 -4.21 5.17
N ASP A 119 -5.79 -4.35 6.42
CA ASP A 119 -5.82 -3.33 7.46
C ASP A 119 -4.38 -2.97 7.85
N MET A 120 -4.01 -1.71 7.66
CA MET A 120 -2.72 -1.18 8.07
C MET A 120 -2.87 0.18 8.74
N ARG A 121 -1.90 0.57 9.59
CA ARG A 121 -1.93 1.90 10.18
C ARG A 121 -1.83 2.99 9.10
N PHE A 122 -2.50 4.10 9.34
CA PHE A 122 -2.37 5.27 8.49
C PHE A 122 -0.95 5.85 8.62
N MET A 123 -0.35 6.19 7.50
CA MET A 123 0.98 6.80 7.43
C MET A 123 0.83 8.31 7.20
N PRO A 124 0.99 9.15 8.25
CA PRO A 124 0.68 10.58 8.16
C PRO A 124 1.50 11.34 7.12
N ARG A 125 2.75 10.90 6.89
CA ARG A 125 3.65 11.52 5.92
C ARG A 125 3.29 11.24 4.46
N ILE A 126 2.17 10.53 4.18
CA ILE A 126 1.62 10.39 2.82
C ILE A 126 1.36 11.76 2.17
N VAL A 127 1.13 12.80 2.95
CA VAL A 127 0.98 14.19 2.45
C VAL A 127 2.24 14.72 1.76
N GLU A 128 3.41 14.16 2.07
CA GLU A 128 4.68 14.46 1.42
C GLU A 128 4.82 13.73 0.08
N GLY A 129 4.04 12.68 -0.12
CA GLY A 129 3.94 11.91 -1.34
C GLY A 129 4.10 10.41 -1.17
N GLU A 130 3.62 9.68 -2.16
CA GLU A 130 3.90 8.26 -2.37
C GLU A 130 5.07 8.14 -3.35
N ILE A 131 6.03 7.30 -3.03
CA ILE A 131 7.23 7.09 -3.84
C ILE A 131 7.16 5.69 -4.47
N ARG A 132 7.04 5.64 -5.79
CA ARG A 132 6.95 4.39 -6.56
C ARG A 132 8.28 4.08 -7.22
N ILE A 133 8.87 2.93 -6.92
CA ILE A 133 9.96 2.38 -7.72
C ILE A 133 9.36 1.59 -8.89
N LEU A 134 9.71 1.95 -10.12
CA LEU A 134 9.42 1.16 -11.33
C LEU A 134 10.57 0.18 -11.56
N LEU A 135 10.25 -1.11 -11.74
CA LEU A 135 11.24 -2.18 -11.85
C LEU A 135 11.03 -3.03 -13.11
N VAL A 136 12.13 -3.37 -13.75
CA VAL A 136 12.21 -4.42 -14.76
C VAL A 136 13.08 -5.55 -14.19
N GLY A 137 12.45 -6.68 -13.85
CA GLY A 137 13.15 -7.70 -13.09
C GLY A 137 13.73 -7.13 -11.80
N PRO A 138 15.02 -7.34 -11.50
CA PRO A 138 15.67 -6.79 -10.31
C PRO A 138 16.09 -5.32 -10.45
N HIS A 139 15.93 -4.71 -11.62
CA HIS A 139 16.51 -3.41 -11.94
C HIS A 139 15.53 -2.27 -11.73
N PRO A 140 15.78 -1.31 -10.83
CA PRO A 140 15.03 -0.06 -10.74
C PRO A 140 15.29 0.76 -12.00
N VAL A 141 14.22 1.29 -12.60
CA VAL A 141 14.30 2.05 -13.87
C VAL A 141 14.02 3.52 -13.60
N PHE A 142 12.98 3.80 -12.87
CA PHE A 142 12.58 5.13 -12.43
C PHE A 142 12.01 5.09 -11.02
N VAL A 143 12.10 6.23 -10.35
CA VAL A 143 11.36 6.50 -9.13
C VAL A 143 10.34 7.60 -9.43
N VAL A 144 9.08 7.32 -9.18
CA VAL A 144 7.99 8.27 -9.40
C VAL A 144 7.53 8.81 -8.05
N HIS A 145 7.76 10.08 -7.82
CA HIS A 145 7.25 10.76 -6.64
C HIS A 145 5.88 11.37 -6.95
N LYS A 146 4.85 10.87 -6.26
CA LYS A 146 3.45 11.23 -6.45
C LYS A 146 3.01 12.07 -5.25
N LYS A 147 2.95 13.39 -5.41
CA LYS A 147 2.47 14.29 -4.36
C LYS A 147 0.97 14.49 -4.45
N PRO A 148 0.21 14.25 -3.37
CA PRO A 148 -1.20 14.60 -3.30
C PRO A 148 -1.45 16.08 -3.64
N ALA A 149 -2.65 16.41 -4.10
CA ALA A 149 -3.05 17.79 -4.30
C ALA A 149 -2.95 18.57 -2.98
N ALA A 150 -2.46 19.81 -3.05
CA ALA A 150 -2.33 20.66 -1.87
C ALA A 150 -3.70 21.05 -1.30
N GLY A 151 -3.83 20.99 0.01
CA GLY A 151 -5.00 21.45 0.77
C GLY A 151 -5.93 20.31 1.21
N GLY A 152 -6.63 20.51 2.32
CA GLY A 152 -7.54 19.54 2.93
C GLY A 152 -6.83 18.32 3.52
N ASP A 153 -7.64 17.30 3.82
CA ASP A 153 -7.18 16.00 4.34
C ASP A 153 -6.83 15.02 3.20
N ASN A 154 -6.33 15.54 2.05
CA ASN A 154 -6.00 14.72 0.89
C ASN A 154 -4.87 13.75 1.22
N PHE A 155 -5.18 12.47 1.27
CA PHE A 155 -4.19 11.41 1.45
C PHE A 155 -4.00 10.55 0.18
N SER A 156 -4.78 10.80 -0.86
CA SER A 156 -4.71 10.07 -2.12
C SER A 156 -3.65 10.67 -3.04
N ALA A 157 -2.71 9.85 -3.48
CA ALA A 157 -1.69 10.20 -4.47
C ALA A 157 -2.07 9.72 -5.89
N THR A 158 -3.35 9.58 -6.21
CA THR A 158 -3.81 9.21 -7.55
C THR A 158 -3.88 10.42 -8.48
N LEU A 159 -3.70 10.22 -9.78
CA LEU A 159 -3.87 11.30 -10.78
C LEU A 159 -5.27 11.88 -10.77
N PHE A 160 -6.29 11.05 -10.50
CA PHE A 160 -7.69 11.47 -10.46
C PHE A 160 -8.00 12.40 -9.27
N SER A 161 -7.22 12.27 -8.18
CA SER A 161 -7.31 13.20 -7.03
C SER A 161 -6.49 14.48 -7.22
N GLY A 162 -5.89 14.68 -8.40
CA GLY A 162 -5.09 15.88 -8.71
C GLY A 162 -3.63 15.82 -8.25
N ALA A 163 -3.12 14.65 -7.94
CA ALA A 163 -1.72 14.46 -7.56
C ALA A 163 -0.76 14.85 -8.69
N LYS A 164 0.39 15.38 -8.31
CA LYS A 164 1.49 15.72 -9.23
C LYS A 164 2.55 14.62 -9.21
N TYR A 165 2.97 14.18 -10.39
CA TYR A 165 3.98 13.13 -10.57
C TYR A 165 5.29 13.74 -11.06
N THR A 166 6.40 13.35 -10.41
CA THR A 166 7.76 13.64 -10.85
C THR A 166 8.46 12.31 -11.11
N TYR A 167 9.16 12.21 -12.24
CA TYR A 167 9.91 11.03 -12.65
C TYR A 167 11.39 11.31 -12.46
N ASP A 168 11.98 10.61 -11.51
CA ASP A 168 13.39 10.78 -11.14
C ASP A 168 14.20 9.53 -11.53
N LYS A 169 15.51 9.73 -11.67
CA LYS A 169 16.43 8.60 -11.80
C LYS A 169 16.60 7.91 -10.45
N PRO A 170 16.84 6.58 -10.43
CA PRO A 170 17.05 5.83 -9.18
C PRO A 170 18.14 6.44 -8.28
N GLU A 171 19.18 7.03 -8.87
CA GLU A 171 20.29 7.65 -8.14
C GLU A 171 19.87 8.85 -7.27
N SER A 172 18.76 9.49 -7.60
CA SER A 172 18.19 10.58 -6.78
C SER A 172 17.49 10.08 -5.51
N TRP A 173 17.28 8.77 -5.40
CA TRP A 173 16.60 8.08 -4.31
C TRP A 173 17.42 6.89 -3.81
N GLN A 174 18.75 7.07 -3.72
CA GLN A 174 19.68 5.97 -3.48
C GLN A 174 19.36 5.19 -2.20
N ASP A 175 19.05 5.86 -1.10
CA ASP A 175 18.74 5.22 0.18
C ASP A 175 17.52 4.29 0.08
N LEU A 176 16.44 4.74 -0.57
CA LEU A 176 15.25 3.92 -0.81
C LEU A 176 15.58 2.73 -1.74
N VAL A 177 16.33 2.97 -2.80
CA VAL A 177 16.70 1.93 -3.78
C VAL A 177 17.58 0.86 -3.13
N ASP A 178 18.55 1.26 -2.31
CA ASP A 178 19.46 0.35 -1.60
C ASP A 178 18.71 -0.46 -0.53
N MET A 179 17.85 0.21 0.27
CA MET A 179 16.97 -0.47 1.24
C MET A 179 16.12 -1.54 0.55
N PHE A 180 15.47 -1.18 -0.55
CA PHE A 180 14.62 -2.11 -1.29
C PHE A 180 15.41 -3.23 -1.96
N ALA A 181 16.59 -2.94 -2.50
CA ALA A 181 17.48 -3.94 -3.07
C ALA A 181 17.91 -4.98 -2.03
N ALA A 182 18.24 -4.54 -0.82
CA ALA A 182 18.57 -5.43 0.30
C ALA A 182 17.38 -6.29 0.74
N ALA A 183 16.15 -5.76 0.68
CA ALA A 183 14.94 -6.47 1.08
C ALA A 183 14.42 -7.46 0.03
N ARG A 184 14.80 -7.34 -1.25
CA ARG A 184 14.29 -8.20 -2.34
C ARG A 184 14.41 -9.71 -2.11
N PRO A 185 15.52 -10.25 -1.57
CA PRO A 185 15.60 -11.69 -1.29
C PRO A 185 14.51 -12.16 -0.32
N VAL A 186 14.25 -11.40 0.74
CA VAL A 186 13.21 -11.71 1.72
C VAL A 186 11.82 -11.57 1.10
N ILE A 187 11.60 -10.55 0.27
CA ILE A 187 10.35 -10.38 -0.48
C ILE A 187 10.10 -11.60 -1.38
N ALA A 188 11.12 -12.04 -2.13
CA ALA A 188 11.02 -13.20 -3.00
C ALA A 188 10.70 -14.47 -2.20
N GLU A 189 11.40 -14.73 -1.11
CA GLU A 189 11.15 -15.87 -0.22
C GLU A 189 9.71 -15.91 0.29
N LYS A 190 9.22 -14.78 0.82
CA LYS A 190 7.88 -14.69 1.44
C LYS A 190 6.74 -14.67 0.42
N LEU A 191 6.98 -14.20 -0.80
CA LEU A 191 5.95 -14.09 -1.84
C LEU A 191 5.98 -15.21 -2.90
N GLY A 192 6.75 -16.26 -2.70
CA GLY A 192 6.66 -17.45 -3.54
C GLY A 192 7.86 -17.73 -4.44
N GLY A 193 9.07 -17.37 -4.01
CA GLY A 193 10.32 -17.81 -4.59
C GLY A 193 10.92 -16.88 -5.64
N ASP A 194 11.93 -17.38 -6.35
CA ASP A 194 12.86 -16.63 -7.21
C ASP A 194 12.25 -15.98 -8.47
N ASN A 195 10.96 -16.17 -8.71
CA ASN A 195 10.27 -15.60 -9.87
C ASN A 195 9.81 -14.15 -9.62
N ILE A 196 10.76 -13.24 -9.44
CA ILE A 196 10.46 -11.80 -9.42
C ILE A 196 9.70 -11.43 -10.71
N PRO A 197 8.63 -10.60 -10.66
CA PRO A 197 7.91 -10.19 -11.86
C PRO A 197 8.83 -9.53 -12.88
N LEU A 198 8.55 -9.70 -14.17
CA LEU A 198 9.33 -9.05 -15.24
C LEU A 198 9.17 -7.53 -15.19
N ILE A 199 7.94 -7.09 -14.96
CA ILE A 199 7.59 -5.67 -14.83
C ILE A 199 6.75 -5.55 -13.56
N TRP A 200 7.14 -4.67 -12.66
CA TRP A 200 6.45 -4.45 -11.38
C TRP A 200 6.79 -3.11 -10.75
N THR A 201 6.06 -2.77 -9.71
CA THR A 201 6.33 -1.57 -8.91
C THR A 201 6.23 -1.89 -7.43
N ALA A 202 6.96 -1.12 -6.64
CA ALA A 202 6.81 -1.07 -5.19
C ALA A 202 6.57 0.39 -4.78
N ASP A 203 5.49 0.61 -4.04
CA ASP A 203 5.05 1.95 -3.62
C ASP A 203 5.34 2.14 -2.13
N PHE A 204 5.99 3.22 -1.79
CA PHE A 204 6.43 3.54 -0.44
C PHE A 204 5.86 4.86 0.05
N MET A 205 5.72 4.96 1.35
CA MET A 205 5.44 6.20 2.07
C MET A 205 6.61 6.52 2.98
N LEU A 206 6.89 7.81 3.16
CA LEU A 206 7.86 8.25 4.17
C LEU A 206 7.33 7.98 5.58
N ALA A 207 8.24 7.63 6.46
CA ALA A 207 8.02 7.49 7.90
C ALA A 207 9.23 8.02 8.66
N ASP A 208 9.09 8.20 9.97
CA ASP A 208 10.19 8.57 10.83
C ASP A 208 10.81 7.30 11.44
N ALA A 209 12.11 7.16 11.34
CA ALA A 209 12.88 6.15 12.06
C ALA A 209 13.02 6.56 13.55
N GLU A 210 13.44 5.62 14.40
CA GLU A 210 13.61 5.88 15.85
C GLU A 210 14.61 6.99 16.16
N ASP A 211 15.58 7.19 15.29
CA ASP A 211 16.60 8.25 15.42
C ASP A 211 16.16 9.58 14.80
N GLY A 212 14.93 9.65 14.29
CA GLY A 212 14.36 10.84 13.65
C GLY A 212 14.79 11.04 12.19
N SER A 213 15.54 10.12 11.60
CA SER A 213 15.84 10.12 10.16
C SER A 213 14.65 9.65 9.34
N ASP A 214 14.67 9.92 8.04
CA ASP A 214 13.68 9.38 7.10
C ASP A 214 13.84 7.86 6.95
N THR A 215 12.71 7.17 6.95
CA THR A 215 12.61 5.78 6.54
C THR A 215 11.42 5.58 5.59
N TYR A 216 11.26 4.38 5.05
CA TYR A 216 10.26 4.09 4.04
C TYR A 216 9.42 2.87 4.43
N VAL A 217 8.11 3.01 4.31
CA VAL A 217 7.14 1.94 4.57
C VAL A 217 6.51 1.52 3.26
N LEU A 218 6.57 0.23 2.95
CA LEU A 218 5.95 -0.35 1.77
C LEU A 218 4.42 -0.34 1.91
N GLY A 219 3.77 0.33 0.96
CA GLY A 219 2.31 0.45 0.90
C GLY A 219 1.64 -0.45 -0.11
N GLU A 220 2.34 -0.83 -1.19
CA GLU A 220 1.78 -1.66 -2.25
C GLU A 220 2.87 -2.25 -3.14
N ILE A 221 2.60 -3.45 -3.68
CA ILE A 221 3.34 -4.02 -4.81
C ILE A 221 2.36 -4.26 -5.96
N ASN A 222 2.71 -3.81 -7.17
CA ASN A 222 1.91 -4.03 -8.37
C ASN A 222 2.73 -4.78 -9.43
N CYS A 223 2.14 -5.82 -10.05
CA CYS A 223 2.77 -6.59 -11.12
C CYS A 223 1.92 -6.66 -12.39
N SER A 224 0.89 -5.79 -12.48
CA SER A 224 0.06 -5.60 -13.66
C SER A 224 -0.40 -4.13 -13.71
N CYS A 225 -0.63 -3.60 -14.91
CA CYS A 225 -1.11 -2.22 -15.11
C CYS A 225 -0.23 -1.16 -14.41
N VAL A 226 1.08 -1.32 -14.49
CA VAL A 226 2.06 -0.53 -13.73
C VAL A 226 2.40 0.83 -14.36
N GLY A 227 1.70 1.23 -15.44
CA GLY A 227 1.83 2.58 -16.01
C GLY A 227 3.03 2.81 -16.91
N PHE A 228 3.76 1.77 -17.33
CA PHE A 228 4.92 1.91 -18.21
C PHE A 228 4.61 2.47 -19.60
N THR A 229 3.36 2.38 -20.05
CA THR A 229 2.99 2.75 -21.43
C THR A 229 3.13 4.23 -21.73
N SER A 230 2.99 5.09 -20.75
CA SER A 230 3.21 6.54 -20.89
C SER A 230 4.68 6.93 -21.01
N GLU A 231 5.60 6.01 -20.66
CA GLU A 231 7.03 6.26 -20.54
C GLU A 231 7.86 5.52 -21.59
N LEU A 232 7.26 5.17 -22.73
CA LEU A 232 7.92 4.41 -23.80
C LEU A 232 9.18 5.11 -24.36
N HIS A 233 9.21 6.44 -24.33
CA HIS A 233 10.37 7.22 -24.79
C HIS A 233 11.60 7.09 -23.87
N MET A 234 11.46 6.49 -22.70
CA MET A 234 12.54 6.32 -21.72
C MET A 234 13.37 5.03 -21.94
N GLY A 235 13.13 4.29 -23.03
CA GLY A 235 13.90 3.08 -23.36
C GLY A 235 13.58 1.85 -22.51
N ILE A 236 12.49 1.87 -21.75
CA ILE A 236 12.09 0.76 -20.86
C ILE A 236 11.85 -0.53 -21.64
N GLN A 237 11.29 -0.46 -22.81
CA GLN A 237 11.00 -1.60 -23.69
C GLN A 237 12.25 -2.40 -24.06
N GLU A 238 13.39 -1.76 -24.26
CA GLU A 238 14.66 -2.43 -24.57
C GLU A 238 15.16 -3.23 -23.35
N LEU A 239 15.06 -2.64 -22.15
CA LEU A 239 15.43 -3.31 -20.92
C LEU A 239 14.51 -4.50 -20.63
N VAL A 240 13.21 -4.36 -20.87
CA VAL A 240 12.24 -5.46 -20.74
C VAL A 240 12.56 -6.60 -21.68
N ALA A 241 12.88 -6.29 -22.95
CA ALA A 241 13.25 -7.31 -23.95
C ALA A 241 14.54 -8.05 -23.53
N LYS A 242 15.57 -7.32 -23.09
CA LYS A 242 16.83 -7.89 -22.62
C LYS A 242 16.64 -8.81 -21.40
N GLU A 243 15.90 -8.35 -20.42
CA GLU A 243 15.60 -9.14 -19.21
C GLU A 243 14.79 -10.40 -19.54
N ALA A 244 13.80 -10.31 -20.45
CA ALA A 244 13.00 -11.44 -20.88
C ALA A 244 13.84 -12.50 -21.61
N ILE A 245 14.72 -12.09 -22.50
CA ILE A 245 15.63 -12.99 -23.23
C ILE A 245 16.56 -13.70 -22.22
N GLY A 246 17.21 -12.96 -21.31
CA GLY A 246 18.10 -13.55 -20.32
C GLY A 246 17.41 -14.61 -19.45
N ARG A 247 16.14 -14.42 -19.10
CA ARG A 247 15.35 -15.43 -18.34
C ARG A 247 15.08 -16.71 -19.12
N VAL A 248 14.92 -16.61 -20.44
CA VAL A 248 14.71 -17.78 -21.31
C VAL A 248 16.01 -18.57 -21.49
N GLU A 249 17.13 -17.88 -21.66
CA GLU A 249 18.44 -18.52 -21.80
C GLU A 249 18.84 -19.29 -20.54
N VAL A 250 18.65 -18.73 -19.35
CA VAL A 250 18.92 -19.41 -18.07
C VAL A 250 18.05 -20.66 -17.86
N LYS A 251 16.81 -20.67 -18.36
CA LYS A 251 15.94 -21.86 -18.24
C LYS A 251 16.31 -22.99 -19.20
N ASN A 252 17.05 -22.69 -20.25
CA ASN A 252 17.46 -23.66 -21.28
C ASN A 252 18.89 -24.16 -21.09
N ALA A 253 19.62 -23.63 -20.12
CA ALA A 253 20.98 -24.05 -19.74
C ALA A 253 20.94 -25.02 -18.55
#